data_f90df6764b007a56d2c252bee380f461
#
_entry.id   f90df6764b007a56d2c252bee380f461
#
_cell.length_a   1.000
_cell.length_b   1.000
_cell.length_c   1.000
_cell.angle_alpha   90.00
_cell.angle_beta   90.00
_cell.angle_gamma   90.00
#
_symmetry.space_group_name_H-M   'P 1'
#
loop_
_entity.id
_entity.type
_entity.pdbx_description
1 polymer ?
#
loop_
_entity_poly.entity_id
_entity_poly.type
_entity_poly.pdbx_seq_one_letter_code
_entity_poly.pdbx_strand_id
1 'polypeptide(L)' 'MSFSVQLPTYQVETKTDVTLYPSHTEANNHYQKFVDKNVPCELYEDGKLQKEFKPN' A
#
# COMPACT_ATOMS: atom_id res chain seq x y z
N MET A 1 -1.02 30.93 13.61
CA MET A 1 -0.20 29.77 13.23
C MET A 1 -1.11 28.64 12.81
N SER A 2 -0.84 28.09 11.65
CA SER A 2 -1.59 26.95 11.19
C SER A 2 -0.72 25.71 11.28
N PHE A 3 -1.35 24.61 11.56
CA PHE A 3 -0.67 23.33 11.50
C PHE A 3 -1.55 22.37 10.72
N SER A 4 -0.91 21.49 10.01
CA SER A 4 -1.63 20.50 9.22
C SER A 4 -1.57 19.15 9.94
N VAL A 5 -2.69 18.48 9.94
CA VAL A 5 -2.75 17.12 10.43
C VAL A 5 -2.47 16.23 9.21
N GLN A 6 -1.38 15.51 9.27
CA GLN A 6 -1.07 14.56 8.22
C GLN A 6 -1.69 13.22 8.60
N LEU A 7 -2.62 12.78 7.79
CA LEU A 7 -3.17 11.46 7.94
C LEU A 7 -2.20 10.47 7.32
N PRO A 8 -2.06 9.27 7.89
CA PRO A 8 -1.21 8.26 7.29
C PRO A 8 -1.64 7.97 5.87
N THR A 9 -0.67 7.85 4.98
CA THR A 9 -0.94 7.51 3.59
C THR A 9 -0.48 6.09 3.35
N TYR A 10 -1.38 5.27 2.84
CA TYR A 10 -1.07 3.89 2.52
C TYR A 10 -0.97 3.74 1.01
N GLN A 11 0.02 3.01 0.57
CA GLN A 11 0.32 2.87 -0.86
C GLN A 11 0.51 1.40 -1.19
N VAL A 12 -0.17 0.94 -2.22
CA VAL A 12 0.04 -0.39 -2.76
C VAL A 12 0.70 -0.24 -4.11
N GLU A 13 1.86 -0.83 -4.28
CA GLU A 13 2.64 -0.72 -5.49
C GLU A 13 2.81 -2.06 -6.17
N THR A 14 2.64 -2.07 -7.48
CA THR A 14 2.93 -3.22 -8.33
C THR A 14 3.90 -2.75 -9.41
N LYS A 15 4.26 -3.64 -10.33
CA LYS A 15 5.16 -3.27 -11.42
C LYS A 15 4.59 -2.20 -12.34
N THR A 16 3.28 -2.11 -12.43
CA THR A 16 2.62 -1.23 -13.40
C THR A 16 1.83 -0.10 -12.76
N ASP A 17 1.44 -0.25 -11.50
CA ASP A 17 0.56 0.71 -10.86
C ASP A 17 0.97 1.04 -9.44
N VAL A 18 0.64 2.26 -9.03
CA VAL A 18 0.78 2.70 -7.64
C VAL A 18 -0.57 3.29 -7.26
N THR A 19 -1.17 2.77 -6.19
CA THR A 19 -2.47 3.24 -5.74
C THR A 19 -2.37 3.69 -4.28
N LEU A 20 -2.94 4.86 -4.00
CA LEU A 20 -2.94 5.42 -2.65
C LEU A 20 -4.30 5.18 -2.00
N TYR A 21 -4.27 4.90 -0.70
CA TYR A 21 -5.47 4.64 0.08
C TYR A 21 -5.45 5.46 1.35
N PRO A 22 -6.62 5.94 1.80
CA PRO A 22 -6.71 6.72 3.03
C PRO A 22 -6.71 5.84 4.29
N SER A 23 -6.93 4.55 4.17
CA SER A 23 -6.99 3.68 5.33
C SER A 23 -6.20 2.41 5.13
N HIS A 24 -5.69 1.88 6.23
CA HIS A 24 -4.94 0.63 6.23
C HIS A 24 -5.79 -0.53 5.75
N THR A 25 -7.06 -0.57 6.16
CA THR A 25 -7.96 -1.66 5.78
C THR A 25 -8.11 -1.75 4.27
N GLU A 26 -8.35 -0.60 3.61
CA GLU A 26 -8.51 -0.59 2.15
C GLU A 26 -7.22 -0.98 1.45
N ALA A 27 -6.10 -0.45 1.91
CA ALA A 27 -4.81 -0.76 1.32
C ALA A 27 -4.49 -2.25 1.48
N ASN A 28 -4.72 -2.79 2.67
CA ASN A 28 -4.45 -4.19 2.93
C ASN A 28 -5.35 -5.11 2.10
N ASN A 29 -6.61 -4.74 1.93
CA ASN A 29 -7.52 -5.51 1.08
C ASN A 29 -7.05 -5.56 -0.36
N HIS A 30 -6.57 -4.43 -0.88
CA HIS A 30 -6.06 -4.38 -2.24
C HIS A 30 -4.75 -5.17 -2.37
N TYR A 31 -3.87 -5.02 -1.39
CA TYR A 31 -2.63 -5.78 -1.33
C TYR A 31 -2.93 -7.28 -1.36
N GLN A 32 -3.89 -7.72 -0.54
CA GLN A 32 -4.25 -9.14 -0.47
C GLN A 32 -4.81 -9.66 -1.79
N LYS A 33 -5.55 -8.84 -2.53
CA LYS A 33 -6.04 -9.25 -3.86
C LYS A 33 -4.91 -9.59 -4.81
N PHE A 34 -3.83 -8.79 -4.78
CA PHE A 34 -2.67 -9.09 -5.61
C PHE A 34 -1.95 -10.35 -5.14
N VAL A 35 -1.84 -10.54 -3.83
CA VAL A 35 -1.23 -11.75 -3.28
C VAL A 35 -2.02 -12.98 -3.74
N ASP A 36 -3.35 -12.91 -3.68
CA ASP A 36 -4.22 -14.01 -4.10
C ASP A 36 -4.07 -14.32 -5.59
N LYS A 37 -3.75 -13.32 -6.39
CA LYS A 37 -3.52 -13.49 -7.83
C LYS A 37 -2.07 -13.85 -8.15
N ASN A 38 -1.24 -14.00 -7.14
CA ASN A 38 0.19 -14.31 -7.29
C ASN A 38 0.93 -13.19 -8.04
N VAL A 39 0.54 -11.95 -7.82
CA VAL A 39 1.14 -10.76 -8.44
C VAL A 39 2.08 -10.09 -7.44
N PRO A 40 3.33 -9.80 -7.83
CA PRO A 40 4.25 -9.09 -6.93
C PRO A 40 3.67 -7.74 -6.53
N CYS A 41 3.72 -7.43 -5.24
CA CYS A 41 3.20 -6.17 -4.74
C CYS A 41 3.87 -5.79 -3.43
N GLU A 42 3.74 -4.51 -3.07
CA GLU A 42 4.33 -3.96 -1.86
C GLU A 42 3.32 -3.04 -1.20
N LEU A 43 3.32 -3.04 0.12
CA LEU A 43 2.46 -2.15 0.90
C LEU A 43 3.34 -1.20 1.70
N TYR A 44 3.10 0.10 1.52
CA TYR A 44 3.84 1.15 2.21
C TYR A 44 2.92 1.94 3.13
N GLU A 45 3.46 2.40 4.24
CA GLU A 45 2.77 3.34 5.13
C GLU A 45 3.69 4.54 5.31
N ASP A 46 3.21 5.71 4.90
CA ASP A 46 4.00 6.96 4.95
C ASP A 46 5.38 6.83 4.32
N GLY A 47 5.44 6.11 3.20
CA GLY A 47 6.69 5.91 2.48
C GLY A 47 7.58 4.82 3.03
N LYS A 48 7.14 4.14 4.09
CA LYS A 48 7.91 3.04 4.69
C LYS A 48 7.32 1.70 4.29
N LEU A 49 8.17 0.80 3.84
CA LEU A 49 7.73 -0.53 3.43
C LEU A 49 7.21 -1.31 4.64
N GLN A 50 5.97 -1.78 4.55
CA GLN A 50 5.33 -2.56 5.59
C GLN A 50 5.26 -4.03 5.23
N LYS A 51 4.89 -4.32 4.00
CA LYS A 51 4.75 -5.69 3.52
C LYS A 51 5.26 -5.79 2.09
N GLU A 52 5.75 -6.95 1.74
CA GLU A 52 6.28 -7.19 0.42
C GLU A 52 5.92 -8.62 0.01
N PHE A 53 5.42 -8.77 -1.19
CA PHE A 53 5.10 -10.08 -1.73
C PHE A 53 5.83 -10.26 -3.07
N LYS A 54 6.69 -11.25 -3.11
CA LYS A 54 7.47 -11.56 -4.32
C LYS A 54 7.38 -13.06 -4.61
N PRO A 55 6.39 -13.47 -5.39
CA PRO A 55 6.29 -14.87 -5.76
C PRO A 55 7.46 -15.25 -6.68
N ASN A 56 7.88 -16.47 -6.57
CA ASN A 56 8.94 -16.98 -7.44
C ASN A 56 8.39 -17.36 -8.80
#